data_c8cbde20c7654341093e979330f7e3f7
#
_entry.id   c8cbde20c7654341093e979330f7e3f7
#
_cell.length_a   1.000
_cell.length_b   1.000
_cell.length_c   1.000
_cell.angle_alpha   90.00
_cell.angle_beta   90.00
_cell.angle_gamma   90.00
#
_symmetry.space_group_name_H-M   'P 1'
#
loop_
_entity.id
_entity.type
_entity.pdbx_description
1 polymer ?
#
loop_
_entity_poly.entity_id
_entity_poly.type
_entity_poly.pdbx_seq_one_letter_code
_entity_poly.pdbx_strand_id
1 'polypeptide(L)'
;APENTMASVDSCIKYGVGNIECDVCISKDSVFYVLHDSTLDRTTNGTGAISQWLSTDIDTLDAGSWFAPRFAGQRVLRLTDLLRKAKEHGLRITIDYRNGGLHQLLNLIKDEGMLENCNFTFSKEYHAKCFRKMAPEVRTLQAYIKSEKDIEHVVKELHPDIAVIWIDSLTPQFVKKCREHNLQVLALVLGLDDKTEENQKAVDLGVDIIATDHPEKFIMKYGQPSI
;
A
#
# COMPACT_ATOMS: atom_id res chain seq x y z
N ALA A 1 8.99 1.98 -13.47
CA ALA A 1 7.85 1.24 -14.04
C ALA A 1 6.57 2.02 -13.79
N PRO A 2 5.51 1.83 -14.59
CA PRO A 2 4.21 2.46 -14.31
C PRO A 2 3.61 1.92 -13.00
N GLU A 3 3.05 2.82 -12.19
CA GLU A 3 2.41 2.47 -10.92
C GLU A 3 1.31 1.42 -11.10
N ASN A 4 1.08 0.62 -10.07
CA ASN A 4 -0.03 -0.32 -9.98
C ASN A 4 -0.15 -1.29 -11.17
N THR A 5 1.00 -1.70 -11.77
CA THR A 5 1.08 -2.70 -12.84
C THR A 5 1.97 -3.88 -12.45
N MET A 6 1.87 -5.00 -13.16
CA MET A 6 2.76 -6.13 -12.95
C MET A 6 4.24 -5.76 -13.20
N ALA A 7 4.52 -4.82 -14.10
CA ALA A 7 5.88 -4.34 -14.34
C ALA A 7 6.49 -3.62 -13.11
N SER A 8 5.69 -2.91 -12.30
CA SER A 8 6.17 -2.34 -11.04
C SER A 8 6.42 -3.42 -9.99
N VAL A 9 5.57 -4.42 -9.91
CA VAL A 9 5.74 -5.58 -9.02
C VAL A 9 7.04 -6.34 -9.36
N ASP A 10 7.26 -6.63 -10.64
CA ASP A 10 8.50 -7.30 -11.10
C ASP A 10 9.76 -6.46 -10.80
N SER A 11 9.64 -5.13 -10.88
CA SER A 11 10.74 -4.23 -10.47
C SER A 11 11.02 -4.31 -8.97
N CYS A 12 9.98 -4.33 -8.12
CA CYS A 12 10.13 -4.49 -6.68
C CYS A 12 10.81 -5.83 -6.34
N ILE A 13 10.38 -6.92 -6.97
CA ILE A 13 10.98 -8.25 -6.81
C ILE A 13 12.47 -8.21 -7.20
N LYS A 14 12.79 -7.63 -8.37
CA LYS A 14 14.16 -7.50 -8.86
C LYS A 14 15.08 -6.77 -7.88
N TYR A 15 14.59 -5.75 -7.21
CA TYR A 15 15.37 -4.98 -6.22
C TYR A 15 15.32 -5.57 -4.81
N GLY A 16 14.59 -6.66 -4.57
CA GLY A 16 14.50 -7.28 -3.26
C GLY A 16 13.65 -6.51 -2.25
N VAL A 17 12.64 -5.78 -2.74
CA VAL A 17 11.65 -5.12 -1.88
C VAL A 17 10.80 -6.18 -1.20
N GLY A 18 10.69 -6.15 0.13
CA GLY A 18 9.96 -7.16 0.90
C GLY A 18 8.46 -6.86 1.08
N ASN A 19 8.04 -5.61 0.89
CA ASN A 19 6.65 -5.19 1.05
C ASN A 19 6.26 -4.20 -0.06
N ILE A 20 5.14 -4.44 -0.72
CA ILE A 20 4.59 -3.57 -1.77
C ILE A 20 3.27 -2.99 -1.26
N GLU A 21 3.11 -1.69 -1.37
CA GLU A 21 1.84 -1.01 -1.14
C GLU A 21 1.02 -1.00 -2.43
N CYS A 22 -0.28 -1.17 -2.31
CA CYS A 22 -1.21 -1.06 -3.42
C CYS A 22 -2.57 -0.50 -2.99
N ASP A 23 -3.11 0.37 -3.84
CA ASP A 23 -4.46 0.88 -3.72
C ASP A 23 -5.46 -0.08 -4.33
N VAL A 24 -6.58 -0.32 -3.66
CA VAL A 24 -7.57 -1.30 -4.13
C VAL A 24 -8.90 -0.65 -4.43
N CYS A 25 -9.33 -0.79 -5.69
CA CYS A 25 -10.63 -0.39 -6.20
C CYS A 25 -11.46 -1.59 -6.66
N ILE A 26 -12.78 -1.42 -6.78
CA ILE A 26 -13.70 -2.48 -7.17
C ILE A 26 -14.46 -2.11 -8.46
N SER A 27 -14.58 -3.07 -9.38
CA SER A 27 -15.38 -2.96 -10.60
C SER A 27 -16.88 -3.09 -10.33
N LYS A 28 -17.69 -2.82 -11.35
CA LYS A 28 -19.16 -2.95 -11.30
C LYS A 28 -19.63 -4.39 -10.96
N ASP A 29 -18.91 -5.39 -11.40
CA ASP A 29 -19.17 -6.81 -11.18
C ASP A 29 -18.33 -7.41 -10.03
N SER A 30 -17.87 -6.54 -9.13
CA SER A 30 -17.21 -6.91 -7.87
C SER A 30 -15.84 -7.61 -8.01
N VAL A 31 -15.09 -7.32 -9.07
CA VAL A 31 -13.70 -7.73 -9.22
C VAL A 31 -12.78 -6.63 -8.67
N PHE A 32 -11.77 -7.00 -7.87
CA PHE A 32 -10.82 -6.06 -7.29
C PHE A 32 -9.62 -5.83 -8.21
N TYR A 33 -9.28 -4.55 -8.38
CA TYR A 33 -8.15 -4.07 -9.17
C TYR A 33 -7.22 -3.20 -8.35
N VAL A 34 -5.96 -3.17 -8.75
CA VAL A 34 -4.93 -2.29 -8.17
C VAL A 34 -4.92 -0.99 -8.95
N LEU A 35 -5.43 0.09 -8.34
CA LEU A 35 -5.59 1.39 -8.98
C LEU A 35 -5.73 2.47 -7.89
N HIS A 36 -4.89 3.52 -7.97
CA HIS A 36 -4.91 4.62 -6.99
C HIS A 36 -6.18 5.45 -7.07
N ASP A 37 -6.54 5.89 -8.28
CA ASP A 37 -7.68 6.77 -8.48
C ASP A 37 -8.99 5.95 -8.57
N SER A 38 -10.09 6.56 -8.20
CA SER A 38 -11.42 5.95 -8.41
C SER A 38 -11.84 5.94 -9.88
N THR A 39 -11.05 6.56 -10.77
CA THR A 39 -11.29 6.65 -12.21
C THR A 39 -10.10 6.10 -13.01
N LEU A 40 -10.37 5.69 -14.25
CA LEU A 40 -9.40 5.08 -15.17
C LEU A 40 -8.51 6.09 -15.91
N ASP A 41 -8.85 7.36 -15.86
CA ASP A 41 -8.39 8.42 -16.77
C ASP A 41 -6.88 8.68 -16.75
N ARG A 42 -6.24 8.66 -15.56
CA ARG A 42 -4.85 9.09 -15.41
C ARG A 42 -3.84 8.03 -15.86
N THR A 43 -4.10 6.79 -15.56
CA THR A 43 -3.12 5.70 -15.71
C THR A 43 -3.53 4.63 -16.73
N THR A 44 -4.65 4.84 -17.43
CA THR A 44 -5.13 3.90 -18.46
C THR A 44 -5.61 4.64 -19.71
N ASN A 45 -5.94 3.89 -20.75
CA ASN A 45 -6.63 4.40 -21.93
C ASN A 45 -8.17 4.34 -21.79
N GLY A 46 -8.70 3.97 -20.61
CA GLY A 46 -10.11 4.08 -20.27
C GLY A 46 -10.47 5.42 -19.65
N THR A 47 -11.76 5.70 -19.46
CA THR A 47 -12.26 6.94 -18.86
C THR A 47 -13.39 6.71 -17.88
N GLY A 48 -13.49 7.57 -16.86
CA GLY A 48 -14.56 7.56 -15.87
C GLY A 48 -14.34 6.55 -14.74
N ALA A 49 -15.34 6.41 -13.88
CA ALA A 49 -15.24 5.64 -12.65
C ALA A 49 -15.11 4.12 -12.91
N ILE A 50 -14.10 3.48 -12.33
CA ILE A 50 -13.88 2.03 -12.45
C ILE A 50 -15.10 1.21 -11.99
N SER A 51 -15.84 1.71 -10.99
CA SER A 51 -17.06 1.06 -10.47
C SER A 51 -18.24 1.02 -11.46
N GLN A 52 -18.14 1.67 -12.61
CA GLN A 52 -19.12 1.63 -13.68
C GLN A 52 -18.74 0.65 -14.79
N TRP A 53 -17.53 0.11 -14.78
CA TRP A 53 -17.00 -0.80 -15.79
C TRP A 53 -17.09 -2.26 -15.35
N LEU A 54 -17.37 -3.15 -16.31
CA LEU A 54 -17.27 -4.59 -16.09
C LEU A 54 -15.79 -5.02 -16.13
N SER A 55 -15.45 -6.04 -15.36
CA SER A 55 -14.10 -6.58 -15.34
C SER A 55 -13.60 -7.02 -16.73
N THR A 56 -14.48 -7.59 -17.56
CA THR A 56 -14.16 -7.97 -18.94
C THR A 56 -13.65 -6.82 -19.80
N ASP A 57 -14.15 -5.61 -19.56
CA ASP A 57 -13.76 -4.43 -20.32
C ASP A 57 -12.47 -3.81 -19.72
N ILE A 58 -12.36 -3.77 -18.38
CA ILE A 58 -11.17 -3.28 -17.69
C ILE A 58 -9.93 -4.11 -18.06
N ASP A 59 -10.05 -5.42 -18.18
CA ASP A 59 -8.95 -6.32 -18.56
C ASP A 59 -8.38 -6.05 -19.95
N THR A 60 -9.10 -5.32 -20.80
CA THR A 60 -8.63 -4.95 -22.15
C THR A 60 -7.83 -3.65 -22.16
N LEU A 61 -7.91 -2.84 -21.10
CA LEU A 61 -7.29 -1.52 -21.04
C LEU A 61 -5.77 -1.61 -20.97
N ASP A 62 -5.13 -0.62 -21.60
CA ASP A 62 -3.68 -0.39 -21.47
C ASP A 62 -3.42 0.53 -20.26
N ALA A 63 -2.58 0.06 -19.34
CA ALA A 63 -2.17 0.77 -18.13
C ALA A 63 -0.67 1.13 -18.12
N GLY A 64 0.01 1.02 -19.26
CA GLY A 64 1.45 1.27 -19.34
C GLY A 64 1.89 2.35 -20.31
N SER A 65 1.18 2.53 -21.42
CA SER A 65 1.56 3.47 -22.49
C SER A 65 1.64 4.93 -22.04
N TRP A 66 0.83 5.32 -21.05
CA TRP A 66 0.86 6.67 -20.46
C TRP A 66 2.21 7.00 -19.81
N PHE A 67 2.87 5.99 -19.24
CA PHE A 67 4.14 6.15 -18.55
C PHE A 67 5.33 6.19 -19.54
N ALA A 68 5.40 5.22 -20.45
CA ALA A 68 6.38 5.20 -21.54
C ALA A 68 6.02 4.13 -22.58
N PRO A 69 6.40 4.31 -23.87
CA PRO A 69 6.07 3.37 -24.96
C PRO A 69 6.50 1.92 -24.71
N ARG A 70 7.62 1.71 -24.01
CA ARG A 70 8.15 0.38 -23.68
C ARG A 70 7.24 -0.43 -22.74
N PHE A 71 6.27 0.23 -22.08
CA PHE A 71 5.30 -0.42 -21.20
C PHE A 71 3.91 -0.58 -21.85
N ALA A 72 3.79 -0.25 -23.14
CA ALA A 72 2.54 -0.50 -23.87
C ALA A 72 2.11 -1.96 -23.72
N GLY A 73 0.80 -2.15 -23.52
CA GLY A 73 0.23 -3.49 -23.33
C GLY A 73 0.22 -3.99 -21.86
N GLN A 74 0.80 -3.24 -20.90
CA GLN A 74 0.54 -3.52 -19.49
C GLN A 74 -0.96 -3.37 -19.22
N ARG A 75 -1.51 -4.31 -18.45
CA ARG A 75 -2.94 -4.33 -18.10
C ARG A 75 -3.19 -3.71 -16.74
N VAL A 76 -4.42 -3.26 -16.50
CA VAL A 76 -4.87 -2.92 -15.16
C VAL A 76 -4.76 -4.18 -14.30
N LEU A 77 -3.99 -4.10 -13.22
CA LEU A 77 -3.62 -5.28 -12.45
C LEU A 77 -4.79 -5.74 -11.57
N ARG A 78 -5.22 -6.98 -11.72
CA ARG A 78 -6.17 -7.59 -10.79
C ARG A 78 -5.49 -7.85 -9.45
N LEU A 79 -6.18 -7.58 -8.34
CA LEU A 79 -5.65 -7.86 -7.01
C LEU A 79 -5.30 -9.34 -6.83
N THR A 80 -6.11 -10.24 -7.40
CA THR A 80 -5.85 -11.69 -7.37
C THR A 80 -4.48 -12.04 -7.96
N ASP A 81 -4.11 -11.42 -9.09
CA ASP A 81 -2.84 -11.69 -9.75
C ASP A 81 -1.66 -11.13 -8.95
N LEU A 82 -1.83 -9.95 -8.31
CA LEU A 82 -0.85 -9.40 -7.39
C LEU A 82 -0.64 -10.33 -6.18
N LEU A 83 -1.71 -10.80 -5.54
CA LEU A 83 -1.62 -11.68 -4.37
C LEU A 83 -0.91 -13.00 -4.70
N ARG A 84 -1.21 -13.61 -5.85
CA ARG A 84 -0.54 -14.84 -6.31
C ARG A 84 0.93 -14.61 -6.60
N LYS A 85 1.26 -13.52 -7.30
CA LYS A 85 2.66 -13.14 -7.55
C LYS A 85 3.41 -12.87 -6.25
N ALA A 86 2.79 -12.17 -5.31
CA ALA A 86 3.39 -11.90 -3.99
C ALA A 86 3.65 -13.20 -3.20
N LYS A 87 2.69 -14.13 -3.21
CA LYS A 87 2.82 -15.44 -2.56
C LYS A 87 3.98 -16.26 -3.13
N GLU A 88 4.10 -16.28 -4.46
CA GLU A 88 5.19 -16.98 -5.17
C GLU A 88 6.58 -16.47 -4.76
N HIS A 89 6.71 -15.17 -4.49
CA HIS A 89 7.98 -14.52 -4.17
C HIS A 89 8.16 -14.20 -2.68
N GLY A 90 7.25 -14.62 -1.81
CA GLY A 90 7.33 -14.35 -0.36
C GLY A 90 7.18 -12.87 0.02
N LEU A 91 6.50 -12.08 -0.82
CA LEU A 91 6.27 -10.65 -0.56
C LEU A 91 5.11 -10.43 0.41
N ARG A 92 5.20 -9.36 1.18
CA ARG A 92 4.07 -8.78 1.90
C ARG A 92 3.38 -7.74 1.01
N ILE A 93 2.08 -7.57 1.20
CA ILE A 93 1.29 -6.55 0.50
C ILE A 93 0.63 -5.64 1.53
N THR A 94 0.81 -4.34 1.39
CA THR A 94 0.02 -3.34 2.12
C THR A 94 -1.17 -2.93 1.26
N ILE A 95 -2.36 -3.27 1.71
CA ILE A 95 -3.63 -2.94 1.05
C ILE A 95 -4.11 -1.57 1.54
N ASP A 96 -4.07 -0.55 0.70
CA ASP A 96 -4.80 0.69 0.96
C ASP A 96 -6.23 0.56 0.42
N TYR A 97 -7.14 0.31 1.37
CA TYR A 97 -8.55 0.14 1.05
C TYR A 97 -9.23 1.48 0.79
N ARG A 98 -9.69 1.68 -0.45
CA ARG A 98 -10.35 2.91 -0.85
C ARG A 98 -11.86 2.89 -0.61
N ASN A 99 -12.55 1.90 -1.18
CA ASN A 99 -14.02 1.79 -1.04
C ASN A 99 -14.55 0.42 -1.51
N GLY A 100 -15.79 0.13 -1.10
CA GLY A 100 -16.61 -0.95 -1.61
C GLY A 100 -16.15 -2.37 -1.25
N GLY A 101 -17.07 -3.22 -0.83
CA GLY A 101 -16.83 -4.66 -0.73
C GLY A 101 -15.80 -5.12 0.30
N LEU A 102 -15.66 -4.46 1.48
CA LEU A 102 -14.65 -4.85 2.49
C LEU A 102 -14.75 -6.34 2.88
N HIS A 103 -15.96 -6.88 3.01
CA HIS A 103 -16.14 -8.30 3.31
C HIS A 103 -15.66 -9.20 2.16
N GLN A 104 -16.00 -8.83 0.91
CA GLN A 104 -15.55 -9.55 -0.28
C GLN A 104 -14.02 -9.48 -0.44
N LEU A 105 -13.41 -8.32 -0.15
CA LEU A 105 -11.95 -8.16 -0.15
C LEU A 105 -11.28 -9.09 0.86
N LEU A 106 -11.76 -9.14 2.09
CA LEU A 106 -11.24 -10.04 3.11
C LEU A 106 -11.38 -11.50 2.72
N ASN A 107 -12.53 -11.90 2.15
CA ASN A 107 -12.72 -13.28 1.67
C ASN A 107 -11.73 -13.61 0.54
N LEU A 108 -11.57 -12.72 -0.44
CA LEU A 108 -10.59 -12.91 -1.52
C LEU A 108 -9.17 -13.14 -0.97
N ILE A 109 -8.72 -12.30 -0.04
CA ILE A 109 -7.37 -12.41 0.55
C ILE A 109 -7.23 -13.71 1.35
N LYS A 110 -8.28 -14.14 2.07
CA LYS A 110 -8.33 -15.42 2.78
C LYS A 110 -8.28 -16.62 1.83
N ASP A 111 -9.05 -16.57 0.76
CA ASP A 111 -9.13 -17.64 -0.26
C ASP A 111 -7.79 -17.81 -0.99
N GLU A 112 -7.08 -16.73 -1.26
CA GLU A 112 -5.71 -16.78 -1.81
C GLU A 112 -4.66 -17.20 -0.77
N GLY A 113 -5.04 -17.31 0.52
CA GLY A 113 -4.14 -17.70 1.61
C GLY A 113 -3.06 -16.66 1.91
N MET A 114 -3.40 -15.36 1.77
CA MET A 114 -2.47 -14.25 1.91
C MET A 114 -2.74 -13.37 3.14
N LEU A 115 -3.70 -13.72 4.01
CA LEU A 115 -4.12 -12.86 5.12
C LEU A 115 -2.95 -12.50 6.06
N GLU A 116 -2.10 -13.47 6.38
CA GLU A 116 -0.92 -13.30 7.25
C GLU A 116 0.19 -12.45 6.58
N ASN A 117 0.14 -12.34 5.24
CA ASN A 117 1.10 -11.60 4.44
C ASN A 117 0.57 -10.22 3.98
N CYS A 118 -0.62 -9.83 4.43
CA CYS A 118 -1.18 -8.53 4.11
C CYS A 118 -1.18 -7.60 5.32
N ASN A 119 -0.78 -6.35 5.10
CA ASN A 119 -1.04 -5.23 5.99
C ASN A 119 -2.26 -4.46 5.48
N PHE A 120 -2.96 -3.75 6.35
CA PHE A 120 -4.16 -3.02 5.95
C PHE A 120 -4.10 -1.57 6.42
N THR A 121 -4.41 -0.65 5.51
CA THR A 121 -4.60 0.76 5.83
C THR A 121 -5.94 1.26 5.31
N PHE A 122 -6.49 2.27 5.96
CA PHE A 122 -7.81 2.80 5.68
C PHE A 122 -7.79 4.32 5.76
N SER A 123 -8.28 4.97 4.73
CA SER A 123 -8.44 6.43 4.70
C SER A 123 -9.53 6.94 5.66
N LYS A 124 -10.46 6.07 6.09
CA LYS A 124 -11.56 6.40 6.99
C LYS A 124 -11.53 5.53 8.23
N GLU A 125 -11.52 6.16 9.40
CA GLU A 125 -11.56 5.49 10.71
C GLU A 125 -12.71 4.48 10.85
N TYR A 126 -13.89 4.80 10.29
CA TYR A 126 -15.03 3.88 10.28
C TYR A 126 -14.69 2.53 9.61
N HIS A 127 -13.98 2.54 8.48
CA HIS A 127 -13.59 1.31 7.80
C HIS A 127 -12.60 0.49 8.63
N ALA A 128 -11.63 1.15 9.26
CA ALA A 128 -10.70 0.48 10.17
C ALA A 128 -11.42 -0.18 11.36
N LYS A 129 -12.41 0.50 11.96
CA LYS A 129 -13.25 -0.05 13.04
C LYS A 129 -14.09 -1.25 12.56
N CYS A 130 -14.65 -1.18 11.34
CA CYS A 130 -15.36 -2.31 10.75
C CYS A 130 -14.42 -3.49 10.51
N PHE A 131 -13.23 -3.22 9.95
CA PHE A 131 -12.21 -4.23 9.71
C PHE A 131 -11.80 -4.96 10.99
N ARG A 132 -11.50 -4.22 12.08
CA ARG A 132 -11.16 -4.84 13.38
C ARG A 132 -12.23 -5.77 13.92
N LYS A 133 -13.52 -5.44 13.69
CA LYS A 133 -14.64 -6.31 14.09
C LYS A 133 -14.74 -7.57 13.23
N MET A 134 -14.38 -7.48 11.93
CA MET A 134 -14.49 -8.57 10.97
C MET A 134 -13.29 -9.51 10.99
N ALA A 135 -12.11 -8.99 11.31
CA ALA A 135 -10.84 -9.71 11.31
C ALA A 135 -9.99 -9.33 12.55
N PRO A 136 -10.47 -9.67 13.77
CA PRO A 136 -9.76 -9.32 15.01
C PRO A 136 -8.41 -10.03 15.14
N GLU A 137 -8.21 -11.11 14.43
CA GLU A 137 -6.97 -11.90 14.38
C GLU A 137 -5.83 -11.21 13.64
N VAL A 138 -6.13 -10.29 12.71
CA VAL A 138 -5.13 -9.61 11.90
C VAL A 138 -4.29 -8.64 12.74
N ARG A 139 -2.95 -8.81 12.72
CA ARG A 139 -1.97 -8.07 13.53
C ARG A 139 -1.15 -7.06 12.72
N THR A 140 -1.74 -6.51 11.66
CA THR A 140 -1.03 -5.65 10.71
C THR A 140 -1.88 -4.47 10.25
N LEU A 141 -2.69 -3.91 11.18
CA LEU A 141 -3.42 -2.68 10.90
C LEU A 141 -2.47 -1.48 10.97
N GLN A 142 -2.39 -0.76 9.88
CA GLN A 142 -1.70 0.51 9.77
C GLN A 142 -2.69 1.66 10.01
N ALA A 143 -2.31 2.62 10.84
CA ALA A 143 -3.12 3.82 11.08
C ALA A 143 -2.32 5.08 10.81
N TYR A 144 -2.86 5.95 9.96
CA TYR A 144 -2.28 7.26 9.70
C TYR A 144 -2.47 8.17 10.92
N ILE A 145 -1.37 8.71 11.42
CA ILE A 145 -1.33 9.58 12.61
C ILE A 145 -0.63 10.90 12.23
N LYS A 146 -1.33 12.01 12.39
CA LYS A 146 -0.84 13.33 11.94
C LYS A 146 0.26 13.90 12.85
N SER A 147 0.17 13.62 14.15
CA SER A 147 1.10 14.16 15.14
C SER A 147 1.13 13.31 16.41
N GLU A 148 2.13 13.54 17.27
CA GLU A 148 2.24 12.86 18.56
C GLU A 148 1.03 13.07 19.49
N LYS A 149 0.24 14.12 19.29
CA LYS A 149 -0.97 14.42 20.09
C LYS A 149 -2.11 13.47 19.77
N ASP A 150 -2.13 12.91 18.54
CA ASP A 150 -3.20 12.06 18.06
C ASP A 150 -2.97 10.58 18.41
N ILE A 151 -1.77 10.20 18.83
CA ILE A 151 -1.39 8.80 19.07
C ILE A 151 -2.33 8.11 20.06
N GLU A 152 -2.58 8.72 21.23
CA GLU A 152 -3.43 8.10 22.27
C GLU A 152 -4.85 7.87 21.78
N HIS A 153 -5.41 8.84 21.06
CA HIS A 153 -6.75 8.71 20.46
C HIS A 153 -6.78 7.55 19.46
N VAL A 154 -5.84 7.52 18.52
CA VAL A 154 -5.79 6.49 17.47
C VAL A 154 -5.55 5.09 18.07
N VAL A 155 -4.65 4.98 19.04
CA VAL A 155 -4.41 3.70 19.75
C VAL A 155 -5.67 3.21 20.43
N LYS A 156 -6.37 4.08 21.16
CA LYS A 156 -7.63 3.73 21.86
C LYS A 156 -8.74 3.29 20.91
N GLU A 157 -8.88 3.98 19.79
CA GLU A 157 -10.02 3.79 18.88
C GLU A 157 -9.79 2.65 17.86
N LEU A 158 -8.55 2.45 17.40
CA LEU A 158 -8.25 1.54 16.29
C LEU A 158 -7.38 0.36 16.69
N HIS A 159 -6.66 0.44 17.81
CA HIS A 159 -5.67 -0.57 18.20
C HIS A 159 -4.74 -0.96 17.03
N PRO A 160 -4.03 0.02 16.42
CA PRO A 160 -3.14 -0.25 15.31
C PRO A 160 -1.90 -1.00 15.76
N ASP A 161 -1.22 -1.62 14.81
CA ASP A 161 0.08 -2.26 15.03
C ASP A 161 1.21 -1.35 14.49
N ILE A 162 0.90 -0.53 13.48
CA ILE A 162 1.84 0.35 12.79
C ILE A 162 1.27 1.77 12.73
N ALA A 163 2.03 2.74 13.21
CA ALA A 163 1.75 4.17 13.06
C ALA A 163 2.35 4.67 11.74
N VAL A 164 1.51 5.22 10.86
CA VAL A 164 1.92 5.80 9.58
C VAL A 164 1.97 7.31 9.67
N ILE A 165 3.08 7.92 9.28
CA ILE A 165 3.28 9.36 9.33
C ILE A 165 4.03 9.88 8.11
N TRP A 166 3.68 11.08 7.62
CA TRP A 166 4.47 11.79 6.61
C TRP A 166 5.81 12.24 7.19
N ILE A 167 6.88 12.12 6.39
CA ILE A 167 8.25 12.46 6.79
C ILE A 167 8.39 13.89 7.33
N ASP A 168 7.64 14.84 6.77
CA ASP A 168 7.66 16.24 7.19
C ASP A 168 7.15 16.43 8.63
N SER A 169 6.22 15.59 9.06
CA SER A 169 5.63 15.60 10.41
C SER A 169 6.37 14.67 11.41
N LEU A 170 7.32 13.87 10.92
CA LEU A 170 8.07 12.93 11.75
C LEU A 170 9.04 13.67 12.68
N THR A 171 8.94 13.40 14.00
CA THR A 171 9.77 13.96 15.05
C THR A 171 10.32 12.87 15.97
N PRO A 172 11.45 13.13 16.71
CA PRO A 172 11.92 12.19 17.74
C PRO A 172 10.87 11.88 18.81
N GLN A 173 10.05 12.88 19.17
CA GLN A 173 8.96 12.73 20.14
C GLN A 173 7.86 11.79 19.63
N PHE A 174 7.52 11.89 18.34
CA PHE A 174 6.56 10.97 17.71
C PHE A 174 7.05 9.53 17.81
N VAL A 175 8.29 9.25 17.39
CA VAL A 175 8.89 7.92 17.44
C VAL A 175 8.90 7.38 18.87
N LYS A 176 9.37 8.19 19.82
CA LYS A 176 9.40 7.80 21.25
C LYS A 176 8.00 7.41 21.75
N LYS A 177 6.98 8.24 21.47
CA LYS A 177 5.62 8.00 21.93
C LYS A 177 5.00 6.76 21.27
N CYS A 178 5.30 6.50 20.00
CA CYS A 178 4.90 5.24 19.34
C CYS A 178 5.50 4.02 20.05
N ARG A 179 6.79 4.07 20.43
CA ARG A 179 7.45 2.98 21.18
C ARG A 179 6.81 2.74 22.56
N GLU A 180 6.40 3.79 23.26
CA GLU A 180 5.68 3.71 24.54
C GLU A 180 4.35 2.94 24.39
N HIS A 181 3.74 2.98 23.20
CA HIS A 181 2.53 2.24 22.86
C HIS A 181 2.77 0.92 22.11
N ASN A 182 4.02 0.46 22.00
CA ASN A 182 4.42 -0.75 21.25
C ASN A 182 4.04 -0.69 19.75
N LEU A 183 4.00 0.50 19.16
CA LEU A 183 3.75 0.68 17.73
C LEU A 183 5.05 0.65 16.94
N GLN A 184 5.04 -0.03 15.79
CA GLN A 184 6.03 0.22 14.75
C GLN A 184 5.75 1.57 14.08
N VAL A 185 6.78 2.20 13.54
CA VAL A 185 6.67 3.48 12.83
C VAL A 185 6.99 3.29 11.36
N LEU A 186 6.04 3.66 10.50
CA LEU A 186 6.20 3.73 9.07
C LEU A 186 6.24 5.20 8.63
N ALA A 187 7.36 5.62 8.05
CA ALA A 187 7.52 6.94 7.46
C ALA A 187 7.15 6.93 5.97
N LEU A 188 6.27 7.83 5.54
CA LEU A 188 5.96 8.07 4.14
C LEU A 188 6.95 9.06 3.56
N VAL A 189 7.83 8.58 2.67
CA VAL A 189 8.83 9.36 1.93
C VAL A 189 8.50 9.25 0.44
N LEU A 190 7.35 9.81 0.06
CA LEU A 190 6.79 9.68 -1.27
C LEU A 190 7.02 10.94 -2.11
N GLY A 191 7.04 10.78 -3.43
CA GLY A 191 7.16 11.83 -4.42
C GLY A 191 8.09 11.46 -5.57
N LEU A 192 7.96 12.18 -6.68
CA LEU A 192 8.72 11.91 -7.90
C LEU A 192 10.20 12.33 -7.81
N ASP A 193 10.52 13.24 -6.89
CA ASP A 193 11.87 13.76 -6.71
C ASP A 193 12.75 12.81 -5.86
N ASP A 194 14.05 13.07 -5.88
CA ASP A 194 14.99 12.38 -5.00
C ASP A 194 14.77 12.84 -3.54
N LYS A 195 14.38 11.90 -2.70
CA LYS A 195 14.09 12.12 -1.27
C LYS A 195 15.25 11.63 -0.38
N THR A 196 16.49 11.86 -0.83
CA THR A 196 17.69 11.37 -0.14
C THR A 196 17.81 11.92 1.29
N GLU A 197 17.51 13.21 1.52
CA GLU A 197 17.58 13.84 2.83
C GLU A 197 16.46 13.34 3.75
N GLU A 198 15.25 13.21 3.22
CA GLU A 198 14.09 12.69 3.94
C GLU A 198 14.27 11.21 4.31
N ASN A 199 14.83 10.41 3.40
CA ASN A 199 15.20 9.02 3.69
C ASN A 199 16.24 8.97 4.82
N GLN A 200 17.26 9.83 4.77
CA GLN A 200 18.28 9.90 5.85
C GLN A 200 17.66 10.28 7.17
N LYS A 201 16.77 11.29 7.20
CA LYS A 201 16.03 11.68 8.40
C LYS A 201 15.25 10.50 8.99
N ALA A 202 14.56 9.73 8.17
CA ALA A 202 13.81 8.56 8.63
C ALA A 202 14.72 7.49 9.23
N VAL A 203 15.86 7.20 8.59
CA VAL A 203 16.89 6.28 9.10
C VAL A 203 17.47 6.76 10.42
N ASP A 204 17.85 8.03 10.52
CA ASP A 204 18.47 8.62 11.73
C ASP A 204 17.50 8.61 12.93
N LEU A 205 16.20 8.75 12.68
CA LEU A 205 15.16 8.68 13.71
C LEU A 205 14.77 7.22 14.07
N GLY A 206 15.34 6.22 13.40
CA GLY A 206 15.16 4.82 13.72
C GLY A 206 13.72 4.33 13.49
N VAL A 207 13.07 4.76 12.40
CA VAL A 207 11.78 4.19 12.02
C VAL A 207 11.92 2.74 11.57
N ASP A 208 10.86 1.96 11.68
CA ASP A 208 10.90 0.52 11.35
C ASP A 208 10.71 0.28 9.86
N ILE A 209 9.91 1.13 9.20
CA ILE A 209 9.53 0.96 7.81
C ILE A 209 9.59 2.30 7.10
N ILE A 210 10.13 2.32 5.89
CA ILE A 210 10.12 3.47 5.00
C ILE A 210 9.37 3.10 3.73
N ALA A 211 8.28 3.83 3.43
CA ALA A 211 7.60 3.75 2.16
C ALA A 211 8.18 4.79 1.19
N THR A 212 8.61 4.36 0.01
CA THR A 212 9.25 5.22 -1.00
C THR A 212 8.86 4.82 -2.40
N ASP A 213 8.76 5.79 -3.31
CA ASP A 213 8.56 5.58 -4.75
C ASP A 213 9.86 5.18 -5.47
N HIS A 214 11.01 5.27 -4.77
CA HIS A 214 12.34 4.98 -5.32
C HIS A 214 13.09 3.90 -4.51
N PRO A 215 12.53 2.69 -4.35
CA PRO A 215 13.16 1.66 -3.52
C PRO A 215 14.55 1.25 -4.03
N GLU A 216 14.80 1.32 -5.34
CA GLU A 216 16.11 1.04 -5.91
C GLU A 216 17.21 1.99 -5.42
N LYS A 217 16.90 3.29 -5.30
CA LYS A 217 17.84 4.29 -4.78
C LYS A 217 18.09 4.09 -3.28
N PHE A 218 17.02 3.80 -2.54
CA PHE A 218 17.11 3.52 -1.11
C PHE A 218 18.00 2.30 -0.85
N ILE A 219 17.75 1.19 -1.54
CA ILE A 219 18.49 -0.07 -1.37
C ILE A 219 19.97 0.10 -1.78
N MET A 220 20.25 0.82 -2.86
CA MET A 220 21.62 1.11 -3.28
C MET A 220 22.41 1.89 -2.23
N LYS A 221 21.76 2.78 -1.48
CA LYS A 221 22.42 3.64 -0.48
C LYS A 221 22.53 2.97 0.90
N TYR A 222 21.48 2.30 1.36
CA TYR A 222 21.38 1.79 2.72
C TYR A 222 21.48 0.26 2.84
N GLY A 223 21.51 -0.44 1.70
CA GLY A 223 21.46 -1.90 1.65
C GLY A 223 20.03 -2.44 1.68
N GLN A 224 19.93 -3.78 1.56
CA GLN A 224 18.64 -4.44 1.69
C GLN A 224 18.15 -4.40 3.14
N PRO A 225 16.84 -4.21 3.37
CA PRO A 225 16.28 -4.29 4.72
C PRO A 225 16.56 -5.69 5.30
N SER A 226 16.87 -5.73 6.59
CA SER A 226 16.94 -7.00 7.32
C SER A 226 15.54 -7.64 7.32
N ILE A 227 15.41 -8.85 6.80
CA ILE A 227 14.17 -9.63 6.80
C ILE A 227 13.91 -10.15 8.21
#